data_d918216985a4cdce1a27100da2e16ec9
#
_entry.id   d918216985a4cdce1a27100da2e16ec9
#
_cell.length_a   1.000
_cell.length_b   1.000
_cell.length_c   1.000
_cell.angle_alpha   90.00
_cell.angle_beta   90.00
_cell.angle_gamma   90.00
#
_symmetry.space_group_name_H-M   'P 1'
#
loop_
_entity.id
_entity.type
_entity.pdbx_description
1 polymer ?
#
loop_
_entity_poly.entity_id
_entity_poly.type
_entity_poly.pdbx_seq_one_letter_code
_entity_poly.pdbx_strand_id
1 'polypeptide(L)'
;MKKEIPWELIISDLKQDISDADKKHLEEWVSIDENRKVYEELRGVWEKVRAKVINYTPDVDFYWKELMQRMEECEEAERRQAEDMERSEDKVEVNLKDKEQPVRLWAFPRFQRYVAAACVVVAVFLSVSLYIGIKIGQPEMAQQTYSNWGGKSEVALPDGSNVWIHSATSLTYNTNYYSKNRNVRLDGEAYFDVAHDKDHPFVVETEGMKITVHGTKFNVESFPGSENTFVSLKEGSVSLETKAETRFLHPGEVGTFNKRNGRLQIEKGDIELAVSWASNQIVFKNRPLDEICPLLSKWYNVKINLSPELQEQYRYTFTLRHEPLEEIMRIMSRIHPINYEFNDENMLTILPKQKQ
;
A
#
# COMPACT_ATOMS: atom_id res chain seq x y z
N MET A 1 1.43 41.89 -10.28
CA MET A 1 1.71 41.07 -9.07
C MET A 1 0.59 40.06 -8.95
N LYS A 2 0.85 38.77 -9.17
CA LYS A 2 -0.10 37.70 -8.88
C LYS A 2 -0.30 37.67 -7.36
N LYS A 3 -1.42 38.16 -6.86
CA LYS A 3 -1.78 37.95 -5.44
C LYS A 3 -2.01 36.47 -5.25
N GLU A 4 -1.43 35.89 -4.21
CA GLU A 4 -1.67 34.50 -3.79
C GLU A 4 -3.17 34.23 -3.63
N ILE A 5 -3.61 33.06 -4.07
CA ILE A 5 -5.01 32.65 -3.95
C ILE A 5 -5.26 32.30 -2.47
N PRO A 6 -6.23 32.96 -1.79
CA PRO A 6 -6.48 32.72 -0.36
C PRO A 6 -7.30 31.43 -0.17
N TRP A 7 -6.65 30.27 -0.32
CA TRP A 7 -7.28 28.95 -0.29
C TRP A 7 -8.11 28.70 0.98
N GLU A 8 -7.61 29.11 2.14
CA GLU A 8 -8.30 28.91 3.41
C GLU A 8 -9.64 29.64 3.46
N LEU A 9 -9.69 30.90 3.00
CA LEU A 9 -10.92 31.69 2.94
C LEU A 9 -11.94 31.09 1.94
N ILE A 10 -11.45 30.68 0.78
CA ILE A 10 -12.31 30.06 -0.26
C ILE A 10 -12.89 28.74 0.24
N ILE A 11 -12.07 27.87 0.88
CA ILE A 11 -12.53 26.58 1.38
C ILE A 11 -13.53 26.77 2.53
N SER A 12 -13.31 27.72 3.45
CA SER A 12 -14.22 28.00 4.55
C SER A 12 -15.57 28.57 4.05
N ASP A 13 -15.56 29.41 3.02
CA ASP A 13 -16.79 29.92 2.40
C ASP A 13 -17.57 28.80 1.67
N LEU A 14 -16.89 27.96 0.91
CA LEU A 14 -17.50 26.82 0.21
C LEU A 14 -18.09 25.78 1.19
N LYS A 15 -17.51 25.64 2.40
CA LYS A 15 -18.02 24.80 3.50
C LYS A 15 -19.14 25.45 4.29
N GLN A 16 -19.40 26.75 4.10
CA GLN A 16 -20.34 27.56 4.88
C GLN A 16 -19.93 27.75 6.35
N ASP A 17 -18.62 27.75 6.62
CA ASP A 17 -18.01 27.88 7.94
C ASP A 17 -17.03 29.06 7.99
N ILE A 18 -17.34 30.16 7.26
CA ILE A 18 -16.52 31.37 7.20
C ILE A 18 -16.96 32.38 8.25
N SER A 19 -16.00 33.03 8.94
CA SER A 19 -16.30 34.12 9.87
C SER A 19 -16.66 35.42 9.12
N ASP A 20 -17.43 36.33 9.77
CA ASP A 20 -17.82 37.61 9.17
C ASP A 20 -16.62 38.50 8.82
N ALA A 21 -15.51 38.39 9.57
CA ALA A 21 -14.27 39.09 9.29
C ALA A 21 -13.58 38.57 8.03
N ASP A 22 -13.48 37.26 7.92
CA ASP A 22 -12.84 36.57 6.79
C ASP A 22 -13.64 36.73 5.51
N LYS A 23 -14.96 36.79 5.61
CA LYS A 23 -15.86 37.01 4.50
C LYS A 23 -15.60 38.35 3.82
N LYS A 24 -15.36 39.42 4.57
CA LYS A 24 -14.97 40.72 4.02
C LYS A 24 -13.67 40.67 3.24
N HIS A 25 -12.68 39.96 3.75
CA HIS A 25 -11.39 39.77 3.06
C HIS A 25 -11.56 38.97 1.77
N LEU A 26 -12.42 37.95 1.77
CA LEU A 26 -12.75 37.20 0.58
C LEU A 26 -13.50 38.06 -0.45
N GLU A 27 -14.47 38.86 -0.03
CA GLU A 27 -15.22 39.79 -0.89
C GLU A 27 -14.31 40.82 -1.56
N GLU A 28 -13.34 41.37 -0.82
CA GLU A 28 -12.30 42.27 -1.36
C GLU A 28 -11.45 41.56 -2.44
N TRP A 29 -11.06 40.32 -2.19
CA TRP A 29 -10.28 39.54 -3.15
C TRP A 29 -11.10 39.19 -4.40
N VAL A 30 -12.36 38.80 -4.27
CA VAL A 30 -13.31 38.47 -5.36
C VAL A 30 -13.75 39.74 -6.13
N SER A 31 -13.59 40.94 -5.60
CA SER A 31 -13.93 42.19 -6.31
C SER A 31 -13.09 42.42 -7.57
N ILE A 32 -11.96 41.74 -7.71
CA ILE A 32 -11.08 41.76 -8.88
C ILE A 32 -11.62 40.77 -9.92
N ASP A 33 -11.86 41.18 -11.16
CA ASP A 33 -12.48 40.34 -12.19
C ASP A 33 -11.76 39.03 -12.50
N GLU A 34 -10.43 39.01 -12.44
CA GLU A 34 -9.63 37.78 -12.65
C GLU A 34 -9.82 36.81 -11.48
N ASN A 35 -9.85 37.28 -10.26
CA ASN A 35 -10.03 36.47 -9.07
C ASN A 35 -11.46 35.93 -8.97
N ARG A 36 -12.44 36.72 -9.41
CA ARG A 36 -13.85 36.30 -9.48
C ARG A 36 -14.03 35.09 -10.38
N LYS A 37 -13.39 35.08 -11.54
CA LYS A 37 -13.44 33.90 -12.46
C LYS A 37 -12.91 32.64 -11.80
N VAL A 38 -11.77 32.74 -11.12
CA VAL A 38 -11.16 31.60 -10.39
C VAL A 38 -12.10 31.12 -9.28
N TYR A 39 -12.71 32.03 -8.52
CA TYR A 39 -13.65 31.67 -7.47
C TYR A 39 -14.90 30.98 -8.01
N GLU A 40 -15.48 31.49 -9.10
CA GLU A 40 -16.67 30.90 -9.75
C GLU A 40 -16.39 29.50 -10.32
N GLU A 41 -15.21 29.29 -10.93
CA GLU A 41 -14.78 27.96 -11.39
C GLU A 41 -14.67 26.96 -10.23
N LEU A 42 -14.00 27.35 -9.15
CA LEU A 42 -13.86 26.51 -7.95
C LEU A 42 -15.20 26.20 -7.30
N ARG A 43 -16.08 27.18 -7.20
CA ARG A 43 -17.44 27.00 -6.70
C ARG A 43 -18.24 26.03 -7.58
N GLY A 44 -18.13 26.16 -8.89
CA GLY A 44 -18.80 25.25 -9.83
C GLY A 44 -18.32 23.79 -9.70
N VAL A 45 -17.03 23.59 -9.48
CA VAL A 45 -16.47 22.25 -9.20
C VAL A 45 -16.99 21.73 -7.85
N TRP A 46 -16.97 22.57 -6.81
CA TRP A 46 -17.44 22.19 -5.48
C TRP A 46 -18.92 21.79 -5.47
N GLU A 47 -19.80 22.54 -6.15
CA GLU A 47 -21.22 22.22 -6.25
C GLU A 47 -21.46 20.90 -6.98
N LYS A 48 -20.69 20.59 -8.05
CA LYS A 48 -20.76 19.30 -8.75
C LYS A 48 -20.33 18.13 -7.87
N VAL A 49 -19.25 18.31 -7.08
CA VAL A 49 -18.78 17.29 -6.15
C VAL A 49 -19.80 17.09 -5.02
N ARG A 50 -20.29 18.19 -4.43
CA ARG A 50 -21.30 18.17 -3.36
C ARG A 50 -22.60 17.51 -3.80
N ALA A 51 -23.08 17.81 -5.01
CA ALA A 51 -24.28 17.19 -5.56
C ALA A 51 -24.14 15.67 -5.74
N LYS A 52 -22.96 15.19 -6.13
CA LYS A 52 -22.67 13.75 -6.22
C LYS A 52 -22.56 13.07 -4.85
N VAL A 53 -21.99 13.75 -3.87
CA VAL A 53 -21.80 13.19 -2.50
C VAL A 53 -23.11 13.20 -1.69
N ILE A 54 -23.92 14.26 -1.81
CA ILE A 54 -25.19 14.39 -1.07
C ILE A 54 -26.30 13.49 -1.67
N ASN A 55 -26.28 13.22 -2.97
CA ASN A 55 -27.25 12.34 -3.63
C ASN A 55 -26.84 10.85 -3.62
N TYR A 56 -25.70 10.52 -3.07
CA TYR A 56 -25.32 9.13 -2.88
C TYR A 56 -25.81 8.63 -1.52
N THR A 57 -27.10 8.34 -1.44
CA THR A 57 -27.63 7.39 -0.46
C THR A 57 -27.51 6.01 -1.09
N PRO A 58 -26.65 5.12 -0.59
CA PRO A 58 -26.61 3.75 -1.09
C PRO A 58 -28.00 3.16 -0.86
N ASP A 59 -28.65 2.69 -1.93
CA ASP A 59 -29.90 1.96 -1.82
C ASP A 59 -29.60 0.58 -1.25
N VAL A 60 -29.50 0.54 0.08
CA VAL A 60 -29.17 -0.68 0.84
C VAL A 60 -30.20 -1.77 0.55
N ASP A 61 -31.48 -1.39 0.35
CA ASP A 61 -32.57 -2.33 0.08
C ASP A 61 -32.44 -2.95 -1.33
N PHE A 62 -31.97 -2.16 -2.31
CA PHE A 62 -31.69 -2.67 -3.65
C PHE A 62 -30.54 -3.68 -3.65
N TYR A 63 -29.42 -3.32 -3.03
CA TYR A 63 -28.24 -4.21 -2.95
C TYR A 63 -28.52 -5.44 -2.10
N TRP A 64 -29.32 -5.31 -1.03
CA TRP A 64 -29.74 -6.43 -0.20
C TRP A 64 -30.63 -7.41 -0.97
N LYS A 65 -31.60 -6.91 -1.74
CA LYS A 65 -32.44 -7.74 -2.62
C LYS A 65 -31.61 -8.47 -3.69
N GLU A 66 -30.68 -7.77 -4.32
CA GLU A 66 -29.79 -8.38 -5.33
C GLU A 66 -28.91 -9.47 -4.72
N LEU A 67 -28.40 -9.25 -3.51
CA LEU A 67 -27.62 -10.25 -2.78
C LEU A 67 -28.48 -11.49 -2.45
N MET A 68 -29.67 -11.31 -1.91
CA MET A 68 -30.59 -12.38 -1.56
C MET A 68 -31.01 -13.18 -2.79
N GLN A 69 -31.30 -12.51 -3.90
CA GLN A 69 -31.63 -13.18 -5.16
C GLN A 69 -30.47 -14.05 -5.67
N ARG A 70 -29.22 -13.56 -5.61
CA ARG A 70 -28.03 -14.35 -5.98
C ARG A 70 -27.82 -15.55 -5.06
N MET A 71 -28.10 -15.41 -3.76
CA MET A 71 -28.03 -16.52 -2.83
C MET A 71 -29.08 -17.58 -3.15
N GLU A 72 -30.35 -17.21 -3.43
CA GLU A 72 -31.40 -18.13 -3.85
C GLU A 72 -31.06 -18.84 -5.16
N GLU A 73 -30.51 -18.13 -6.14
CA GLU A 73 -30.06 -18.73 -7.42
C GLU A 73 -28.92 -19.74 -7.21
N CYS A 74 -27.98 -19.47 -6.28
CA CYS A 74 -26.93 -20.42 -5.91
C CYS A 74 -27.49 -21.66 -5.20
N GLU A 75 -28.39 -21.49 -4.22
CA GLU A 75 -29.04 -22.62 -3.52
C GLU A 75 -29.90 -23.47 -4.46
N GLU A 76 -30.60 -22.86 -5.41
CA GLU A 76 -31.35 -23.60 -6.45
C GLU A 76 -30.42 -24.34 -7.41
N ALA A 77 -29.27 -23.76 -7.76
CA ALA A 77 -28.29 -24.43 -8.62
C ALA A 77 -27.66 -25.64 -7.93
N GLU A 78 -27.34 -25.53 -6.63
CA GLU A 78 -26.83 -26.63 -5.82
C GLU A 78 -27.90 -27.75 -5.67
N ARG A 79 -29.16 -27.40 -5.44
CA ARG A 79 -30.26 -28.34 -5.33
C ARG A 79 -30.50 -29.09 -6.65
N ARG A 80 -30.47 -28.39 -7.81
CA ARG A 80 -30.58 -29.02 -9.14
C ARG A 80 -29.43 -29.96 -9.41
N GLN A 81 -28.21 -29.63 -9.01
CA GLN A 81 -27.05 -30.52 -9.13
C GLN A 81 -27.18 -31.73 -8.23
N ALA A 82 -27.70 -31.59 -7.03
CA ALA A 82 -27.97 -32.73 -6.14
C ALA A 82 -29.09 -33.66 -6.69
N GLU A 83 -30.19 -33.09 -7.20
CA GLU A 83 -31.29 -33.83 -7.84
C GLU A 83 -30.85 -34.56 -9.12
N ASP A 84 -29.98 -33.93 -9.92
CA ASP A 84 -29.42 -34.58 -11.14
C ASP A 84 -28.44 -35.69 -10.78
N MET A 85 -27.71 -35.56 -9.65
CA MET A 85 -26.83 -36.61 -9.14
C MET A 85 -27.63 -37.81 -8.61
N GLU A 86 -28.67 -37.58 -7.80
CA GLU A 86 -29.60 -38.62 -7.32
C GLU A 86 -30.34 -39.31 -8.46
N ARG A 87 -30.76 -38.56 -9.49
CA ARG A 87 -31.42 -39.10 -10.68
C ARG A 87 -30.48 -39.89 -11.56
N SER A 88 -29.18 -39.64 -11.49
CA SER A 88 -28.17 -40.42 -12.20
C SER A 88 -27.85 -41.74 -11.50
N GLU A 89 -27.90 -41.76 -10.16
CA GLU A 89 -27.74 -43.01 -9.37
C GLU A 89 -28.94 -43.93 -9.50
N ASP A 90 -30.18 -43.43 -9.47
CA ASP A 90 -31.40 -44.24 -9.70
C ASP A 90 -31.47 -44.86 -11.13
N LYS A 91 -30.91 -44.18 -12.13
CA LYS A 91 -30.84 -44.73 -13.49
C LYS A 91 -29.81 -45.85 -13.64
N VAL A 92 -28.82 -45.92 -12.78
CA VAL A 92 -27.81 -46.99 -12.79
C VAL A 92 -28.34 -48.29 -12.15
N GLU A 93 -29.20 -48.19 -11.09
CA GLU A 93 -29.76 -49.37 -10.40
C GLU A 93 -30.87 -50.07 -11.17
N VAL A 94 -31.67 -49.36 -11.98
CA VAL A 94 -32.80 -49.96 -12.74
C VAL A 94 -32.35 -50.77 -13.94
N ASN A 95 -31.10 -50.67 -14.39
CA ASN A 95 -30.64 -51.33 -15.63
C ASN A 95 -29.88 -52.64 -15.39
N LEU A 96 -29.81 -53.15 -14.13
CA LEU A 96 -29.09 -54.39 -13.82
C LEU A 96 -29.99 -55.66 -13.66
N LYS A 97 -31.32 -55.56 -13.83
CA LYS A 97 -32.23 -56.65 -13.46
C LYS A 97 -33.01 -57.31 -14.61
N ASP A 98 -32.87 -56.97 -15.88
CA ASP A 98 -33.53 -57.71 -16.92
C ASP A 98 -32.74 -57.75 -18.24
N LYS A 99 -32.33 -58.94 -18.57
CA LYS A 99 -32.02 -59.59 -19.86
C LYS A 99 -30.63 -60.21 -19.98
N GLU A 100 -30.54 -61.44 -19.46
CA GLU A 100 -29.62 -62.43 -20.03
C GLU A 100 -30.11 -62.80 -21.42
N GLN A 101 -29.65 -62.12 -22.44
CA GLN A 101 -29.56 -62.68 -23.81
C GLN A 101 -28.10 -62.50 -24.25
N PRO A 102 -27.51 -63.62 -24.79
CA PRO A 102 -26.15 -63.53 -25.28
C PRO A 102 -26.14 -62.72 -26.59
N VAL A 103 -25.73 -61.51 -26.49
CA VAL A 103 -25.46 -60.69 -27.69
C VAL A 103 -24.23 -61.27 -28.35
N ARG A 104 -24.42 -61.95 -29.48
CA ARG A 104 -23.34 -62.36 -30.41
C ARG A 104 -22.65 -61.02 -30.85
N LEU A 105 -21.54 -60.70 -30.25
CA LEU A 105 -20.62 -59.64 -30.68
C LEU A 105 -20.05 -60.11 -32.07
N TRP A 106 -20.58 -59.51 -33.10
CA TRP A 106 -19.98 -59.58 -34.42
C TRP A 106 -18.61 -58.91 -34.34
N ALA A 107 -17.57 -59.76 -34.39
CA ALA A 107 -16.19 -59.34 -34.40
C ALA A 107 -15.86 -58.67 -35.75
N PHE A 108 -15.93 -57.34 -35.77
CA PHE A 108 -15.26 -56.57 -36.79
C PHE A 108 -13.94 -55.96 -36.16
N PRO A 109 -12.80 -56.67 -36.39
CA PRO A 109 -11.54 -56.28 -35.72
C PRO A 109 -11.01 -54.91 -36.14
N ARG A 110 -11.53 -54.30 -37.20
CA ARG A 110 -11.22 -52.99 -37.66
C ARG A 110 -12.04 -51.90 -36.94
N PHE A 111 -13.30 -52.17 -36.59
CA PHE A 111 -14.18 -51.18 -35.91
C PHE A 111 -13.75 -50.95 -34.47
N GLN A 112 -13.33 -51.96 -33.72
CA GLN A 112 -12.80 -51.82 -32.36
C GLN A 112 -11.56 -50.90 -32.31
N ARG A 113 -10.71 -50.93 -33.34
CA ARG A 113 -9.54 -50.03 -33.41
C ARG A 113 -9.94 -48.55 -33.59
N TYR A 114 -11.00 -48.28 -34.35
CA TYR A 114 -11.51 -46.91 -34.54
C TYR A 114 -12.24 -46.41 -33.29
N VAL A 115 -13.00 -47.27 -32.60
CA VAL A 115 -13.65 -46.91 -31.32
C VAL A 115 -12.60 -46.63 -30.23
N ALA A 116 -11.58 -47.49 -30.12
CA ALA A 116 -10.49 -47.26 -29.18
C ALA A 116 -9.73 -45.97 -29.50
N ALA A 117 -9.45 -45.69 -30.78
CA ALA A 117 -8.81 -44.43 -31.19
C ALA A 117 -9.69 -43.21 -30.90
N ALA A 118 -11.01 -43.30 -31.13
CA ALA A 118 -11.96 -42.23 -30.80
C ALA A 118 -12.02 -41.93 -29.28
N CYS A 119 -12.04 -43.00 -28.45
CA CYS A 119 -12.01 -42.86 -26.99
C CYS A 119 -10.72 -42.16 -26.51
N VAL A 120 -9.56 -42.48 -27.08
CA VAL A 120 -8.29 -41.81 -26.76
C VAL A 120 -8.32 -40.33 -27.16
N VAL A 121 -8.85 -40.04 -28.37
CA VAL A 121 -8.97 -38.62 -28.80
C VAL A 121 -9.90 -37.82 -27.88
N VAL A 122 -11.06 -38.41 -27.52
CA VAL A 122 -11.99 -37.76 -26.58
C VAL A 122 -11.34 -37.56 -25.19
N ALA A 123 -10.62 -38.57 -24.67
CA ALA A 123 -9.91 -38.45 -23.39
C ALA A 123 -8.83 -37.40 -23.42
N VAL A 124 -8.08 -37.26 -24.53
CA VAL A 124 -7.09 -36.20 -24.72
C VAL A 124 -7.79 -34.84 -24.82
N PHE A 125 -8.89 -34.70 -25.54
CA PHE A 125 -9.66 -33.47 -25.63
C PHE A 125 -10.21 -33.03 -24.27
N LEU A 126 -10.77 -33.96 -23.48
CA LEU A 126 -11.27 -33.71 -22.14
C LEU A 126 -10.15 -33.29 -21.18
N SER A 127 -8.99 -33.98 -21.23
CA SER A 127 -7.86 -33.62 -20.38
C SER A 127 -7.25 -32.25 -20.76
N VAL A 128 -7.17 -31.91 -22.04
CA VAL A 128 -6.72 -30.60 -22.52
C VAL A 128 -7.73 -29.52 -22.15
N SER A 129 -9.04 -29.76 -22.32
CA SER A 129 -10.10 -28.84 -21.93
C SER A 129 -10.11 -28.59 -20.42
N LEU A 130 -9.93 -29.63 -19.61
CA LEU A 130 -9.81 -29.54 -18.15
C LEU A 130 -8.56 -28.75 -17.76
N TYR A 131 -7.42 -29.05 -18.38
CA TYR A 131 -6.17 -28.32 -18.15
C TYR A 131 -6.28 -26.83 -18.52
N ILE A 132 -6.90 -26.52 -19.65
CA ILE A 132 -7.16 -25.13 -20.09
C ILE A 132 -8.16 -24.46 -19.15
N GLY A 133 -9.25 -25.16 -18.75
CA GLY A 133 -10.24 -24.68 -17.79
C GLY A 133 -9.63 -24.32 -16.42
N ILE A 134 -8.73 -25.16 -15.91
CA ILE A 134 -8.00 -24.92 -14.67
C ILE A 134 -7.05 -23.72 -14.81
N LYS A 135 -6.39 -23.56 -15.98
CA LYS A 135 -5.47 -22.44 -16.23
C LYS A 135 -6.19 -21.10 -16.45
N ILE A 136 -7.30 -21.11 -17.19
CA ILE A 136 -8.08 -19.90 -17.51
C ILE A 136 -9.04 -19.55 -16.37
N GLY A 137 -9.52 -20.54 -15.62
CA GLY A 137 -10.47 -20.37 -14.51
C GLY A 137 -9.84 -19.96 -13.18
N GLN A 138 -8.53 -19.67 -13.11
CA GLN A 138 -7.99 -19.01 -11.93
C GLN A 138 -8.47 -17.56 -11.98
N PRO A 139 -9.37 -17.12 -11.07
CA PRO A 139 -9.76 -15.73 -11.03
C PRO A 139 -8.49 -14.91 -10.86
N GLU A 140 -8.28 -13.94 -11.74
CA GLU A 140 -7.26 -12.89 -11.53
C GLU A 140 -7.52 -12.34 -10.14
N MET A 141 -6.60 -12.61 -9.18
CA MET A 141 -6.81 -12.21 -7.81
C MET A 141 -6.83 -10.69 -7.81
N ALA A 142 -7.97 -10.12 -7.47
CA ALA A 142 -8.09 -8.67 -7.34
C ALA A 142 -7.02 -8.20 -6.36
N GLN A 143 -6.25 -7.20 -6.76
CA GLN A 143 -5.20 -6.60 -5.95
C GLN A 143 -5.72 -5.29 -5.37
N GLN A 144 -5.39 -5.05 -4.11
CA GLN A 144 -5.62 -3.76 -3.46
C GLN A 144 -4.29 -3.03 -3.33
N THR A 145 -4.24 -1.81 -3.85
CA THR A 145 -3.04 -0.98 -3.82
C THR A 145 -3.33 0.31 -3.06
N TYR A 146 -2.50 0.59 -2.08
CA TYR A 146 -2.43 1.88 -1.38
C TYR A 146 -1.26 2.67 -1.93
N SER A 147 -1.50 3.88 -2.44
CA SER A 147 -0.46 4.78 -2.94
C SER A 147 -0.47 6.07 -2.14
N ASN A 148 0.69 6.46 -1.62
CA ASN A 148 0.87 7.70 -0.90
C ASN A 148 1.81 8.63 -1.67
N TRP A 149 1.30 9.78 -2.12
CA TRP A 149 2.06 10.74 -2.92
C TRP A 149 2.73 11.83 -2.09
N GLY A 150 2.36 11.98 -0.81
CA GLY A 150 2.95 12.98 0.07
C GLY A 150 2.68 12.75 1.54
N GLY A 151 3.63 13.09 2.40
CA GLY A 151 3.53 12.90 3.84
C GLY A 151 3.60 11.45 4.29
N LYS A 152 2.87 11.14 5.36
CA LYS A 152 2.77 9.82 5.98
C LYS A 152 1.30 9.37 6.01
N SER A 153 1.05 8.11 5.67
CA SER A 153 -0.28 7.48 5.79
C SER A 153 -0.18 6.17 6.58
N GLU A 154 -1.21 5.84 7.32
CA GLU A 154 -1.32 4.59 8.08
C GLU A 154 -2.35 3.67 7.43
N VAL A 155 -2.00 2.41 7.26
CA VAL A 155 -2.83 1.35 6.68
C VAL A 155 -2.93 0.21 7.68
N ALA A 156 -4.14 -0.09 8.14
CA ALA A 156 -4.42 -1.31 8.90
C ALA A 156 -4.71 -2.46 7.94
N LEU A 157 -3.94 -3.53 8.03
CA LEU A 157 -4.12 -4.73 7.22
C LEU A 157 -5.13 -5.69 7.87
N PRO A 158 -5.78 -6.59 7.09
CA PRO A 158 -6.79 -7.51 7.60
C PRO A 158 -6.31 -8.51 8.66
N ASP A 159 -4.99 -8.72 8.79
CA ASP A 159 -4.38 -9.59 9.79
C ASP A 159 -4.10 -8.90 11.13
N GLY A 160 -4.49 -7.62 11.28
CA GLY A 160 -4.22 -6.79 12.44
C GLY A 160 -2.83 -6.14 12.45
N SER A 161 -2.05 -6.28 11.38
CA SER A 161 -0.79 -5.57 11.21
C SER A 161 -1.05 -4.11 10.82
N ASN A 162 -0.22 -3.19 11.35
CA ASN A 162 -0.24 -1.78 10.98
C ASN A 162 0.98 -1.44 10.12
N VAL A 163 0.74 -0.71 9.04
CA VAL A 163 1.79 -0.29 8.11
C VAL A 163 1.72 1.22 7.92
N TRP A 164 2.79 1.92 8.24
CA TRP A 164 2.95 3.33 7.87
C TRP A 164 3.67 3.38 6.53
N ILE A 165 3.10 4.06 5.56
CA ILE A 165 3.67 4.26 4.23
C ILE A 165 4.14 5.70 4.07
N HIS A 166 5.39 5.85 3.63
CA HIS A 166 6.02 7.16 3.41
C HIS A 166 5.57 7.78 2.08
N SER A 167 6.00 9.02 1.80
CA SER A 167 5.73 9.66 0.51
C SER A 167 6.32 8.87 -0.66
N ALA A 168 5.71 8.98 -1.85
CA ALA A 168 6.10 8.27 -3.08
C ALA A 168 6.17 6.74 -2.92
N THR A 169 5.27 6.17 -2.09
CA THR A 169 5.25 4.73 -1.78
C THR A 169 3.95 4.09 -2.26
N SER A 170 4.08 2.87 -2.77
CA SER A 170 2.98 1.99 -3.14
C SER A 170 3.08 0.66 -2.40
N LEU A 171 2.00 0.27 -1.71
CA LEU A 171 1.84 -1.00 -1.01
C LEU A 171 0.69 -1.78 -1.65
N THR A 172 0.96 -2.98 -2.14
CA THR A 172 -0.03 -3.82 -2.83
C THR A 172 -0.15 -5.17 -2.15
N TYR A 173 -1.38 -5.67 -1.98
CA TYR A 173 -1.66 -7.03 -1.54
C TYR A 173 -2.90 -7.61 -2.24
N ASN A 174 -3.06 -8.94 -2.23
CA ASN A 174 -4.18 -9.62 -2.86
C ASN A 174 -5.43 -9.57 -1.96
N THR A 175 -6.63 -9.54 -2.55
CA THR A 175 -7.90 -9.52 -1.80
C THR A 175 -8.14 -10.76 -0.95
N ASN A 176 -7.46 -11.87 -1.22
CA ASN A 176 -7.46 -13.07 -0.37
C ASN A 176 -6.33 -13.08 0.67
N TYR A 177 -5.77 -11.89 0.97
CA TYR A 177 -4.82 -11.69 2.04
C TYR A 177 -5.33 -12.31 3.36
N TYR A 178 -4.44 -12.91 4.15
CA TYR A 178 -4.68 -13.62 5.39
C TYR A 178 -5.37 -14.99 5.23
N SER A 179 -6.33 -15.18 4.33
CA SER A 179 -6.97 -16.50 4.14
C SER A 179 -6.04 -17.55 3.48
N LYS A 180 -5.06 -17.09 2.67
CA LYS A 180 -4.07 -17.96 2.00
C LYS A 180 -2.63 -17.61 2.31
N ASN A 181 -2.32 -16.33 2.45
CA ASN A 181 -0.99 -15.84 2.76
C ASN A 181 -1.05 -14.40 3.29
N ARG A 182 0.04 -13.93 3.89
CA ARG A 182 0.23 -12.54 4.34
C ARG A 182 1.30 -11.84 3.50
N ASN A 183 1.13 -11.89 2.17
CA ASN A 183 2.12 -11.33 1.24
C ASN A 183 1.70 -9.91 0.83
N VAL A 184 2.65 -8.98 0.92
CA VAL A 184 2.53 -7.62 0.42
C VAL A 184 3.71 -7.31 -0.51
N ARG A 185 3.47 -6.48 -1.51
CA ARG A 185 4.52 -5.92 -2.38
C ARG A 185 4.72 -4.45 -2.03
N LEU A 186 5.97 -4.06 -1.86
CA LEU A 186 6.36 -2.70 -1.53
C LEU A 186 7.24 -2.10 -2.64
N ASP A 187 6.83 -0.93 -3.12
CA ASP A 187 7.63 -0.05 -3.97
C ASP A 187 7.70 1.33 -3.27
N GLY A 188 8.80 1.64 -2.58
CA GLY A 188 8.98 2.84 -1.76
C GLY A 188 9.45 2.54 -0.34
N GLU A 189 8.97 3.28 0.65
CA GLU A 189 9.36 3.13 2.05
C GLU A 189 8.15 2.90 2.96
N ALA A 190 8.21 1.85 3.79
CA ALA A 190 7.19 1.53 4.78
C ALA A 190 7.79 1.02 6.09
N TYR A 191 7.17 1.43 7.19
CA TYR A 191 7.39 0.88 8.52
C TYR A 191 6.27 -0.09 8.85
N PHE A 192 6.63 -1.28 9.29
CA PHE A 192 5.73 -2.39 9.59
C PHE A 192 5.71 -2.67 11.09
N ASP A 193 4.52 -2.73 11.68
CA ASP A 193 4.26 -3.33 13.01
C ASP A 193 3.38 -4.56 12.76
N VAL A 194 4.04 -5.71 12.55
CA VAL A 194 3.39 -6.93 12.10
C VAL A 194 2.82 -7.71 13.29
N ALA A 195 1.54 -8.05 13.21
CA ALA A 195 0.87 -8.92 14.16
C ALA A 195 1.55 -10.29 14.25
N HIS A 196 1.75 -10.78 15.49
CA HIS A 196 2.45 -12.03 15.72
C HIS A 196 1.61 -13.23 15.30
N ASP A 197 2.12 -14.01 14.35
CA ASP A 197 1.53 -15.27 13.89
C ASP A 197 2.66 -16.21 13.41
N LYS A 198 2.87 -17.31 14.12
CA LYS A 198 3.93 -18.29 13.81
C LYS A 198 3.60 -19.19 12.64
N ASP A 199 2.31 -19.45 12.44
CA ASP A 199 1.83 -20.42 11.46
C ASP A 199 1.70 -19.80 10.05
N HIS A 200 1.46 -18.47 9.99
CA HIS A 200 1.33 -17.73 8.74
C HIS A 200 2.39 -16.62 8.67
N PRO A 201 3.54 -16.84 8.03
CA PRO A 201 4.57 -15.82 7.89
C PRO A 201 4.05 -14.60 7.10
N PHE A 202 4.44 -13.41 7.54
CA PHE A 202 4.24 -12.17 6.81
C PHE A 202 5.41 -11.95 5.86
N VAL A 203 5.12 -11.64 4.61
CA VAL A 203 6.13 -11.53 3.56
C VAL A 203 6.03 -10.19 2.87
N VAL A 204 7.13 -9.42 2.86
CA VAL A 204 7.27 -8.22 2.04
C VAL A 204 8.13 -8.57 0.82
N GLU A 205 7.56 -8.40 -0.36
CA GLU A 205 8.26 -8.55 -1.64
C GLU A 205 8.71 -7.18 -2.14
N THR A 206 10.00 -7.07 -2.45
CA THR A 206 10.61 -5.91 -3.08
C THR A 206 11.35 -6.32 -4.34
N GLU A 207 11.93 -5.37 -5.06
CA GLU A 207 12.74 -5.67 -6.23
C GLU A 207 14.00 -6.47 -5.84
N GLY A 208 14.00 -7.79 -6.14
CA GLY A 208 15.13 -8.70 -5.97
C GLY A 208 15.31 -9.28 -4.57
N MET A 209 14.48 -8.91 -3.59
CA MET A 209 14.56 -9.43 -2.22
C MET A 209 13.17 -9.71 -1.64
N LYS A 210 13.09 -10.79 -0.89
CA LYS A 210 11.92 -11.19 -0.10
C LYS A 210 12.26 -11.13 1.38
N ILE A 211 11.38 -10.51 2.16
CA ILE A 211 11.54 -10.24 3.58
C ILE A 211 10.46 -11.02 4.32
N THR A 212 10.83 -11.95 5.17
CA THR A 212 9.89 -12.83 5.89
C THR A 212 9.98 -12.60 7.39
N VAL A 213 8.82 -12.40 8.04
CA VAL A 213 8.71 -12.17 9.48
C VAL A 213 7.51 -12.90 10.08
N HIS A 214 7.46 -13.06 11.43
CA HIS A 214 6.38 -13.73 12.16
C HIS A 214 5.75 -12.85 13.26
N GLY A 215 6.11 -11.58 13.35
CA GLY A 215 5.68 -10.64 14.37
C GLY A 215 6.86 -9.75 14.75
N THR A 216 7.01 -8.64 14.04
CA THR A 216 8.27 -7.91 13.96
C THR A 216 7.98 -6.45 13.65
N LYS A 217 8.78 -5.55 14.25
CA LYS A 217 8.77 -4.13 13.94
C LYS A 217 10.01 -3.77 13.14
N PHE A 218 9.84 -3.34 11.90
CA PHE A 218 10.95 -3.07 10.98
C PHE A 218 10.56 -2.04 9.92
N ASN A 219 11.57 -1.40 9.35
CA ASN A 219 11.44 -0.47 8.22
C ASN A 219 12.03 -1.10 6.96
N VAL A 220 11.38 -0.90 5.84
CA VAL A 220 11.88 -1.26 4.52
C VAL A 220 11.87 -0.03 3.63
N GLU A 221 13.01 0.25 3.01
CA GLU A 221 13.16 1.31 2.02
C GLU A 221 13.64 0.69 0.70
N SER A 222 12.78 0.67 -0.31
CA SER A 222 13.03 0.08 -1.63
C SER A 222 12.38 0.89 -2.74
N PHE A 223 12.88 2.11 -2.99
CA PHE A 223 12.33 2.94 -4.06
C PHE A 223 12.66 2.39 -5.45
N PRO A 224 11.72 2.47 -6.41
CA PRO A 224 12.01 2.19 -7.81
C PRO A 224 13.16 3.06 -8.31
N GLY A 225 14.14 2.45 -8.98
CA GLY A 225 15.32 3.16 -9.52
C GLY A 225 16.42 3.46 -8.49
N SER A 226 16.20 3.26 -7.18
CA SER A 226 17.30 3.32 -6.22
C SER A 226 18.23 2.10 -6.37
N GLU A 227 19.50 2.31 -6.14
CA GLU A 227 20.52 1.24 -6.27
C GLU A 227 20.41 0.21 -5.14
N ASN A 228 19.95 0.62 -3.97
CA ASN A 228 19.91 -0.22 -2.79
C ASN A 228 18.49 -0.34 -2.23
N THR A 229 18.25 -1.49 -1.57
CA THR A 229 17.12 -1.70 -0.65
C THR A 229 17.68 -1.81 0.76
N PHE A 230 17.07 -1.10 1.72
CA PHE A 230 17.46 -1.13 3.13
C PHE A 230 16.35 -1.76 3.96
N VAL A 231 16.74 -2.62 4.90
CA VAL A 231 15.83 -3.21 5.90
C VAL A 231 16.40 -2.98 7.28
N SER A 232 15.71 -2.20 8.10
CA SER A 232 16.15 -1.81 9.44
C SER A 232 15.29 -2.51 10.49
N LEU A 233 15.88 -3.34 11.34
CA LEU A 233 15.14 -4.14 12.33
C LEU A 233 15.12 -3.46 13.69
N LYS A 234 13.90 -3.13 14.17
CA LYS A 234 13.69 -2.55 15.51
C LYS A 234 13.45 -3.63 16.58
N GLU A 235 12.50 -4.53 16.34
CA GLU A 235 12.10 -5.58 17.29
C GLU A 235 11.76 -6.87 16.54
N GLY A 236 12.08 -8.02 17.12
CA GLY A 236 11.76 -9.35 16.58
C GLY A 236 12.89 -9.96 15.75
N SER A 237 12.57 -10.59 14.64
CA SER A 237 13.51 -11.27 13.74
C SER A 237 13.04 -11.14 12.29
N VAL A 238 13.97 -10.92 11.39
CA VAL A 238 13.74 -10.80 9.94
C VAL A 238 14.60 -11.78 9.19
N SER A 239 14.01 -12.53 8.25
CA SER A 239 14.73 -13.32 7.25
C SER A 239 14.74 -12.55 5.93
N LEU A 240 15.92 -12.30 5.37
CA LEU A 240 16.15 -11.68 4.08
C LEU A 240 16.56 -12.75 3.07
N GLU A 241 15.75 -12.97 2.07
CA GLU A 241 15.98 -13.94 1.00
C GLU A 241 16.22 -13.22 -0.32
N THR A 242 17.36 -13.51 -0.94
CA THR A 242 17.76 -13.07 -2.28
C THR A 242 17.92 -14.27 -3.20
N LYS A 243 18.21 -14.06 -4.48
CA LYS A 243 18.51 -15.17 -5.40
C LYS A 243 19.77 -15.95 -5.01
N ALA A 244 20.71 -15.32 -4.26
CA ALA A 244 22.02 -15.88 -3.95
C ALA A 244 22.08 -16.51 -2.54
N GLU A 245 21.41 -15.89 -1.57
CA GLU A 245 21.55 -16.26 -0.16
C GLU A 245 20.33 -15.88 0.66
N THR A 246 20.21 -16.52 1.84
CA THR A 246 19.28 -16.15 2.90
C THR A 246 20.06 -15.73 4.14
N ARG A 247 19.76 -14.57 4.71
CA ARG A 247 20.40 -14.02 5.91
C ARG A 247 19.34 -13.58 6.92
N PHE A 248 19.73 -13.53 8.19
CA PHE A 248 18.87 -13.11 9.29
C PHE A 248 19.37 -11.78 9.87
N LEU A 249 18.43 -10.88 10.21
CA LEU A 249 18.70 -9.67 10.97
C LEU A 249 18.32 -9.86 12.43
N HIS A 250 19.11 -9.25 13.29
CA HIS A 250 18.84 -9.07 14.72
C HIS A 250 18.47 -7.60 15.01
N PRO A 251 17.78 -7.32 16.12
CA PRO A 251 17.46 -5.95 16.50
C PRO A 251 18.70 -5.05 16.55
N GLY A 252 18.61 -3.87 15.97
CA GLY A 252 19.74 -2.92 15.84
C GLY A 252 20.57 -3.09 14.57
N GLU A 253 20.23 -4.05 13.70
CA GLU A 253 20.93 -4.28 12.43
C GLU A 253 20.14 -3.74 11.23
N VAL A 254 20.88 -3.36 10.19
CA VAL A 254 20.40 -2.94 8.88
C VAL A 254 20.95 -3.86 7.81
N GLY A 255 20.06 -4.47 7.04
CA GLY A 255 20.39 -5.20 5.82
C GLY A 255 20.36 -4.24 4.62
N THR A 256 21.47 -4.19 3.88
CA THR A 256 21.60 -3.41 2.63
C THR A 256 21.76 -4.36 1.46
N PHE A 257 20.77 -4.39 0.58
CA PHE A 257 20.78 -5.18 -0.65
C PHE A 257 21.03 -4.28 -1.86
N ASN A 258 22.14 -4.52 -2.56
CA ASN A 258 22.44 -3.80 -3.80
C ASN A 258 21.79 -4.52 -4.99
N LYS A 259 20.84 -3.83 -5.63
CA LYS A 259 20.01 -4.38 -6.71
C LYS A 259 20.81 -4.67 -8.00
N ARG A 260 21.94 -3.97 -8.22
CA ARG A 260 22.77 -4.17 -9.43
C ARG A 260 23.60 -5.44 -9.37
N ASN A 261 24.27 -5.66 -8.23
CA ASN A 261 25.22 -6.78 -8.10
C ASN A 261 24.69 -7.94 -7.26
N GLY A 262 23.47 -7.80 -6.68
CA GLY A 262 22.84 -8.84 -5.87
C GLY A 262 23.49 -9.08 -4.50
N ARG A 263 24.38 -8.20 -4.05
CA ARG A 263 25.12 -8.35 -2.79
C ARG A 263 24.25 -7.89 -1.61
N LEU A 264 24.17 -8.72 -0.56
CA LEU A 264 23.54 -8.41 0.71
C LEU A 264 24.60 -8.21 1.78
N GLN A 265 24.54 -7.06 2.48
CA GLN A 265 25.41 -6.72 3.61
C GLN A 265 24.55 -6.51 4.85
N ILE A 266 25.05 -6.88 6.03
CA ILE A 266 24.39 -6.66 7.31
C ILE A 266 25.36 -5.94 8.24
N GLU A 267 24.91 -4.81 8.80
CA GLU A 267 25.71 -3.95 9.66
C GLU A 267 24.83 -3.42 10.81
N LYS A 268 25.44 -2.99 11.91
CA LYS A 268 24.74 -2.21 12.92
C LYS A 268 24.40 -0.83 12.36
N GLY A 269 23.16 -0.36 12.59
CA GLY A 269 22.70 0.91 12.08
C GLY A 269 21.91 1.73 13.10
N ASP A 270 21.63 3.00 12.75
CA ASP A 270 20.77 3.86 13.54
C ASP A 270 19.31 3.57 13.20
N ILE A 271 18.73 2.63 13.94
CA ILE A 271 17.34 2.20 13.75
C ILE A 271 16.37 3.32 14.14
N GLU A 272 16.69 4.11 15.17
CA GLU A 272 15.83 5.24 15.59
C GLU A 272 15.72 6.29 14.48
N LEU A 273 16.81 6.56 13.78
CA LEU A 273 16.79 7.42 12.58
C LEU A 273 15.93 6.79 11.48
N ALA A 274 16.13 5.52 11.16
CA ALA A 274 15.43 4.83 10.07
C ALA A 274 13.90 4.80 10.28
N VAL A 275 13.42 4.71 11.53
CA VAL A 275 11.99 4.63 11.86
C VAL A 275 11.39 5.95 12.35
N SER A 276 12.19 7.00 12.49
CA SER A 276 11.77 8.29 13.08
C SER A 276 10.55 8.90 12.38
N TRP A 277 10.51 8.80 11.07
CA TRP A 277 9.44 9.34 10.24
C TRP A 277 8.07 8.68 10.49
N ALA A 278 8.06 7.40 10.89
CA ALA A 278 6.83 6.65 11.22
C ALA A 278 6.29 7.01 12.61
N SER A 279 7.09 7.63 13.47
CA SER A 279 6.70 8.02 14.83
C SER A 279 5.70 9.18 14.85
N ASN A 280 4.95 9.34 15.95
CA ASN A 280 4.03 10.46 16.13
C ASN A 280 4.72 11.70 16.72
N GLN A 281 5.92 11.53 17.25
CA GLN A 281 6.74 12.63 17.77
C GLN A 281 8.21 12.21 17.85
N ILE A 282 9.10 13.19 17.71
CA ILE A 282 10.53 13.03 17.98
C ILE A 282 10.90 13.99 19.12
N VAL A 283 11.60 13.46 20.13
CA VAL A 283 12.06 14.26 21.27
C VAL A 283 13.58 14.48 21.15
N PHE A 284 13.95 15.73 20.93
CA PHE A 284 15.33 16.15 20.96
C PHE A 284 15.69 16.64 22.36
N LYS A 285 16.72 16.09 22.98
CA LYS A 285 17.24 16.51 24.29
C LYS A 285 18.72 16.83 24.17
N ASN A 286 19.05 18.13 24.20
CA ASN A 286 20.43 18.62 24.10
C ASN A 286 21.19 18.04 22.89
N ARG A 287 20.52 17.94 21.70
CA ARG A 287 21.10 17.38 20.48
C ARG A 287 21.74 18.47 19.62
N PRO A 288 22.90 18.21 19.02
CA PRO A 288 23.52 19.12 18.06
C PRO A 288 22.86 19.05 16.69
N LEU A 289 23.13 20.03 15.82
CA LEU A 289 22.48 20.16 14.52
C LEU A 289 22.77 19.00 13.56
N ASP A 290 23.97 18.44 13.60
CA ASP A 290 24.36 17.28 12.78
C ASP A 290 23.56 16.01 13.12
N GLU A 291 23.09 15.86 14.36
CA GLU A 291 22.18 14.79 14.76
C GLU A 291 20.69 15.14 14.49
N ILE A 292 20.32 16.42 14.52
CA ILE A 292 18.94 16.87 14.29
C ILE A 292 18.58 16.88 12.81
N CYS A 293 19.47 17.39 11.95
CA CYS A 293 19.19 17.57 10.52
C CYS A 293 18.83 16.27 9.80
N PRO A 294 19.49 15.12 10.02
CA PRO A 294 19.08 13.85 9.41
C PRO A 294 17.66 13.43 9.81
N LEU A 295 17.28 13.63 11.09
CA LEU A 295 15.94 13.30 11.59
C LEU A 295 14.87 14.23 10.97
N LEU A 296 15.13 15.53 10.89
CA LEU A 296 14.24 16.47 10.21
C LEU A 296 14.14 16.16 8.72
N SER A 297 15.27 15.84 8.06
CA SER A 297 15.30 15.44 6.66
C SER A 297 14.39 14.23 6.38
N LYS A 298 14.48 13.21 7.22
CA LYS A 298 13.65 12.00 7.12
C LYS A 298 12.18 12.29 7.45
N TRP A 299 11.92 13.08 8.50
CA TRP A 299 10.56 13.42 8.96
C TRP A 299 9.75 14.20 7.92
N TYR A 300 10.38 15.21 7.31
CA TYR A 300 9.74 16.11 6.34
C TYR A 300 9.93 15.68 4.88
N ASN A 301 10.72 14.63 4.64
CA ASN A 301 11.12 14.20 3.29
C ASN A 301 11.74 15.36 2.48
N VAL A 302 12.68 16.10 3.10
CA VAL A 302 13.41 17.20 2.49
C VAL A 302 14.91 16.96 2.59
N LYS A 303 15.67 17.41 1.61
CA LYS A 303 17.14 17.38 1.71
C LYS A 303 17.62 18.55 2.54
N ILE A 304 18.41 18.30 3.60
CA ILE A 304 18.97 19.36 4.44
C ILE A 304 20.49 19.43 4.26
N ASN A 305 20.98 20.57 3.83
CA ASN A 305 22.40 20.89 3.77
C ASN A 305 22.78 21.75 4.97
N LEU A 306 23.60 21.19 5.85
CA LEU A 306 24.10 21.88 7.04
C LEU A 306 25.52 22.38 6.80
N SER A 307 25.77 23.69 7.06
CA SER A 307 27.13 24.22 7.04
C SER A 307 28.01 23.50 8.05
N PRO A 308 29.24 23.09 7.66
CA PRO A 308 30.16 22.38 8.56
C PRO A 308 30.45 23.13 9.87
N GLU A 309 30.45 24.47 9.83
CA GLU A 309 30.70 25.33 10.98
C GLU A 309 29.63 25.21 12.07
N LEU A 310 28.41 24.71 11.74
CA LEU A 310 27.28 24.63 12.65
C LEU A 310 27.08 23.25 13.25
N GLN A 311 27.78 22.21 12.79
CA GLN A 311 27.51 20.82 13.12
C GLN A 311 27.38 20.56 14.63
N GLU A 312 28.38 20.91 15.42
CA GLU A 312 28.40 20.68 16.87
C GLU A 312 28.21 21.99 17.68
N GLN A 313 28.10 23.16 17.01
CA GLN A 313 28.16 24.44 17.64
C GLN A 313 26.95 24.72 18.52
N TYR A 314 25.75 24.35 18.08
CA TYR A 314 24.49 24.64 18.75
C TYR A 314 23.71 23.40 19.09
N ARG A 315 23.14 23.34 20.28
CA ARG A 315 22.35 22.22 20.77
C ARG A 315 20.94 22.68 21.08
N TYR A 316 19.97 21.82 20.78
CA TYR A 316 18.56 22.12 20.94
C TYR A 316 17.84 21.06 21.77
N THR A 317 16.81 21.53 22.49
CA THR A 317 15.87 20.68 23.22
C THR A 317 14.46 21.09 22.83
N PHE A 318 13.74 20.20 22.13
CA PHE A 318 12.34 20.39 21.75
C PHE A 318 11.69 19.05 21.39
N THR A 319 10.35 19.06 21.30
CA THR A 319 9.60 17.90 20.80
C THR A 319 8.94 18.30 19.49
N LEU A 320 9.23 17.56 18.44
CA LEU A 320 8.62 17.66 17.13
C LEU A 320 7.39 16.77 17.08
N ARG A 321 6.24 17.29 16.59
CA ARG A 321 5.00 16.54 16.38
C ARG A 321 4.42 16.83 15.00
N HIS A 322 3.69 17.94 14.87
CA HIS A 322 2.99 18.32 13.63
C HIS A 322 3.40 19.72 13.12
N GLU A 323 4.38 20.35 13.80
CA GLU A 323 4.85 21.69 13.44
C GLU A 323 5.44 21.67 12.01
N PRO A 324 5.13 22.65 11.15
CA PRO A 324 5.77 22.79 9.84
C PRO A 324 7.28 23.01 9.97
N LEU A 325 8.06 22.52 9.01
CA LEU A 325 9.53 22.66 9.03
C LEU A 325 9.97 24.12 9.10
N GLU A 326 9.28 25.01 8.38
CA GLU A 326 9.57 26.44 8.40
C GLU A 326 9.42 27.05 9.82
N GLU A 327 8.38 26.63 10.56
CA GLU A 327 8.16 27.05 11.94
C GLU A 327 9.30 26.59 12.86
N ILE A 328 9.73 25.33 12.71
CA ILE A 328 10.87 24.80 13.45
C ILE A 328 12.13 25.60 13.15
N MET A 329 12.42 25.86 11.88
CA MET A 329 13.59 26.66 11.47
C MET A 329 13.51 28.10 11.99
N ARG A 330 12.32 28.69 11.98
CA ARG A 330 12.07 30.03 12.53
C ARG A 330 12.36 30.09 14.04
N ILE A 331 11.91 29.06 14.79
CA ILE A 331 12.19 28.98 16.23
C ILE A 331 13.70 28.79 16.47
N MET A 332 14.33 27.86 15.76
CA MET A 332 15.75 27.57 15.90
C MET A 332 16.63 28.78 15.59
N SER A 333 16.28 29.58 14.58
CA SER A 333 17.00 30.80 14.20
C SER A 333 16.84 31.96 15.22
N ARG A 334 15.81 31.92 16.06
CA ARG A 334 15.64 32.87 17.18
C ARG A 334 16.43 32.47 18.41
N ILE A 335 16.67 31.17 18.62
CA ILE A 335 17.43 30.66 19.77
C ILE A 335 18.93 30.84 19.52
N HIS A 336 19.40 30.52 18.32
CA HIS A 336 20.81 30.61 17.95
C HIS A 336 20.98 31.38 16.62
N PRO A 337 22.14 32.01 16.38
CA PRO A 337 22.38 32.83 15.21
C PRO A 337 22.64 31.98 13.96
N ILE A 338 21.60 31.34 13.45
CA ILE A 338 21.58 30.61 12.20
C ILE A 338 20.66 31.31 11.20
N ASN A 339 20.98 31.17 9.90
CA ASN A 339 20.12 31.51 8.77
C ASN A 339 19.69 30.22 8.07
N TYR A 340 18.57 30.27 7.38
CA TYR A 340 18.08 29.14 6.58
C TYR A 340 17.41 29.63 5.30
N GLU A 341 17.52 28.82 4.25
CA GLU A 341 16.96 29.10 2.94
C GLU A 341 16.33 27.83 2.36
N PHE A 342 15.10 27.94 1.88
CA PHE A 342 14.43 26.91 1.11
C PHE A 342 14.61 27.18 -0.37
N ASN A 343 14.93 26.13 -1.16
CA ASN A 343 14.94 26.24 -2.61
C ASN A 343 13.76 25.46 -3.22
N ASP A 344 13.56 25.67 -4.54
CA ASP A 344 12.45 25.05 -5.30
C ASP A 344 12.60 23.53 -5.49
N GLU A 345 13.76 22.94 -5.15
CA GLU A 345 14.05 21.50 -5.27
C GLU A 345 13.78 20.72 -3.97
N ASN A 346 12.92 21.20 -3.10
CA ASN A 346 12.64 20.61 -1.79
C ASN A 346 13.90 20.42 -0.93
N MET A 347 14.79 21.42 -0.96
CA MET A 347 16.03 21.43 -0.23
C MET A 347 16.08 22.62 0.74
N LEU A 348 16.51 22.36 1.97
CA LEU A 348 16.79 23.36 3.01
C LEU A 348 18.29 23.49 3.20
N THR A 349 18.81 24.71 3.17
CA THR A 349 20.20 25.01 3.50
C THR A 349 20.26 25.80 4.80
N ILE A 350 21.09 25.36 5.76
CA ILE A 350 21.30 26.01 7.07
C ILE A 350 22.73 26.56 7.13
N LEU A 351 22.84 27.87 7.34
CA LEU A 351 24.06 28.63 7.29
C LEU A 351 24.28 29.42 8.61
N PRO A 352 25.51 29.75 8.99
CA PRO A 352 25.74 30.68 10.09
C PRO A 352 25.21 32.06 9.73
N LYS A 353 24.61 32.76 10.73
CA LYS A 353 24.22 34.14 10.57
C LYS A 353 25.48 35.02 10.49
N GLN A 354 25.69 35.68 9.37
CA GLN A 354 26.81 36.63 9.24
C GLN A 354 26.69 37.71 10.31
N LYS A 355 27.76 37.92 11.08
CA LYS A 355 27.86 39.11 11.97
C LYS A 355 27.87 40.32 11.06
N GLN A 356 26.83 41.15 11.15
CA GLN A 356 26.84 42.51 10.61
C GLN A 356 27.78 43.37 11.43
#